data_db786552424c0ee4f3487c1cb6119c0a
#
_entry.id   db786552424c0ee4f3487c1cb6119c0a
#
_cell.length_a   1.000
_cell.length_b   1.000
_cell.length_c   1.000
_cell.angle_alpha   90.00
_cell.angle_beta   90.00
_cell.angle_gamma   90.00
#
_symmetry.space_group_name_H-M   'P 1'
#
loop_
_entity.id
_entity.type
_entity.pdbx_description
1 polymer ?
#
loop_
_entity_poly.entity_id
_entity_poly.type
_entity_poly.pdbx_seq_one_letter_code
_entity_poly.pdbx_strand_id
1 'polypeptide(L)'
;WIIPGLWDCHTHFTQWSYTLGRLDLIEARSAHEAMDMLRGHVSQLRSEGRLDPNRYVVGMRFRHSLWADDEQPTLAAIDAVAGDQPVALSSADMHCGWVNSAAARKLGVQVGESGLVGELEWFDAYCRLDDAPGAAEELDRLLREAEHDAAGKGVVGIRDYEMAENINTWTGRFANGINGLRVQAGVYPERLHQAID
;
A
#
# COMPACT_ATOMS: atom_id res chain seq x y z
N TRP A 1 28.62 10.40 19.54
CA TRP A 1 29.19 9.55 18.50
C TRP A 1 28.74 10.07 17.14
N ILE A 2 29.64 10.04 16.16
CA ILE A 2 29.36 10.37 14.75
C ILE A 2 29.56 9.08 13.96
N ILE A 3 28.61 8.71 13.13
CA ILE A 3 28.68 7.59 12.21
C ILE A 3 28.42 8.08 10.78
N PRO A 4 28.89 7.39 9.75
CA PRO A 4 28.47 7.65 8.37
C PRO A 4 26.95 7.50 8.23
N GLY A 5 26.36 8.22 7.28
CA GLY A 5 24.96 8.04 6.94
C GLY A 5 24.67 6.59 6.49
N LEU A 6 23.53 6.07 6.90
CA LEU A 6 23.14 4.71 6.63
C LEU A 6 22.67 4.53 5.18
N TRP A 7 22.88 3.33 4.63
CA TRP A 7 22.33 2.92 3.35
C TRP A 7 21.45 1.68 3.55
N ASP A 8 20.22 1.75 3.04
CA ASP A 8 19.45 0.54 2.87
C ASP A 8 19.82 -0.10 1.53
N CYS A 9 20.35 -1.32 1.59
CA CYS A 9 20.90 -2.00 0.43
C CYS A 9 19.89 -2.89 -0.31
N HIS A 10 18.62 -2.93 0.12
CA HIS A 10 17.56 -3.66 -0.56
C HIS A 10 16.21 -3.06 -0.20
N THR A 11 15.74 -2.15 -1.04
CA THR A 11 14.43 -1.52 -0.89
C THR A 11 13.55 -1.75 -2.12
N HIS A 12 12.25 -1.70 -1.87
CA HIS A 12 11.20 -1.44 -2.84
C HIS A 12 10.55 -0.14 -2.40
N PHE A 13 11.11 0.99 -2.86
CA PHE A 13 10.82 2.30 -2.26
C PHE A 13 9.37 2.72 -2.47
N THR A 14 8.79 2.43 -3.63
CA THR A 14 7.37 2.69 -3.89
C THR A 14 6.47 1.89 -2.97
N GLN A 15 6.75 0.58 -2.84
CA GLN A 15 6.00 -0.32 -1.95
C GLN A 15 6.08 0.14 -0.49
N TRP A 16 7.28 0.47 -0.03
CA TRP A 16 7.47 0.99 1.32
C TRP A 16 6.73 2.32 1.53
N SER A 17 6.78 3.24 0.57
CA SER A 17 6.07 4.52 0.66
C SER A 17 4.55 4.31 0.83
N TYR A 18 3.97 3.37 0.10
CA TYR A 18 2.56 3.02 0.28
C TYR A 18 2.23 2.56 1.70
N THR A 19 3.16 1.89 2.40
CA THR A 19 2.90 1.44 3.79
C THR A 19 2.64 2.60 4.75
N LEU A 20 3.18 3.80 4.48
CA LEU A 20 3.00 4.99 5.31
C LEU A 20 1.58 5.55 5.24
N GLY A 21 0.87 5.31 4.14
CA GLY A 21 -0.50 5.79 3.93
C GLY A 21 -1.59 4.73 4.08
N ARG A 22 -1.21 3.47 4.25
CA ARG A 22 -2.14 2.34 4.34
C ARG A 22 -2.36 1.91 5.78
N LEU A 23 -3.58 1.45 6.07
CA LEU A 23 -3.89 0.87 7.38
C LEU A 23 -3.09 -0.42 7.58
N ASP A 24 -2.28 -0.46 8.62
CA ASP A 24 -1.54 -1.65 8.99
C ASP A 24 -2.35 -2.52 9.97
N LEU A 25 -2.65 -3.76 9.57
CA LEU A 25 -3.48 -4.69 10.32
C LEU A 25 -2.67 -5.84 10.94
N ILE A 26 -1.34 -5.73 10.99
CA ILE A 26 -0.47 -6.82 11.47
C ILE A 26 -0.77 -7.24 12.92
N GLU A 27 -1.22 -6.29 13.75
CA GLU A 27 -1.54 -6.52 15.15
C GLU A 27 -2.98 -7.03 15.38
N ALA A 28 -3.85 -6.99 14.36
CA ALA A 28 -5.22 -7.50 14.50
C ALA A 28 -5.21 -9.02 14.70
N ARG A 29 -5.92 -9.46 15.72
CA ARG A 29 -6.02 -10.88 16.14
C ARG A 29 -7.37 -11.51 15.79
N SER A 30 -8.28 -10.71 15.24
CA SER A 30 -9.63 -11.11 14.84
C SER A 30 -10.17 -10.18 13.77
N ALA A 31 -11.24 -10.60 13.09
CA ALA A 31 -11.99 -9.75 12.19
C ALA A 31 -12.57 -8.53 12.94
N HIS A 32 -12.99 -8.71 14.19
CA HIS A 32 -13.51 -7.64 15.02
C HIS A 32 -12.45 -6.56 15.28
N GLU A 33 -11.25 -6.94 15.74
CA GLU A 33 -10.15 -6.00 15.96
C GLU A 33 -9.73 -5.29 14.66
N ALA A 34 -9.67 -6.03 13.54
CA ALA A 34 -9.38 -5.42 12.24
C ALA A 34 -10.41 -4.36 11.85
N MET A 35 -11.70 -4.60 12.13
CA MET A 35 -12.76 -3.63 11.87
C MET A 35 -12.73 -2.43 12.82
N ASP A 36 -12.31 -2.60 14.06
CA ASP A 36 -12.09 -1.47 14.98
C ASP A 36 -10.94 -0.56 14.51
N MET A 37 -9.84 -1.17 14.06
CA MET A 37 -8.72 -0.44 13.47
C MET A 37 -9.14 0.29 12.19
N LEU A 38 -9.89 -0.36 11.31
CA LEU A 38 -10.43 0.25 10.09
C LEU A 38 -11.36 1.43 10.42
N ARG A 39 -12.23 1.30 11.40
CA ARG A 39 -13.14 2.37 11.85
C ARG A 39 -12.36 3.61 12.33
N GLY A 40 -11.30 3.37 13.11
CA GLY A 40 -10.39 4.43 13.56
C GLY A 40 -9.73 5.15 12.38
N HIS A 41 -9.17 4.39 11.45
CA HIS A 41 -8.50 4.92 10.26
C HIS A 41 -9.44 5.72 9.34
N VAL A 42 -10.63 5.19 9.05
CA VAL A 42 -11.66 5.90 8.25
C VAL A 42 -12.08 7.19 8.95
N SER A 43 -12.22 7.18 10.28
CA SER A 43 -12.56 8.37 11.06
C SER A 43 -11.46 9.42 11.01
N GLN A 44 -10.20 9.00 11.07
CA GLN A 44 -9.05 9.88 10.92
C GLN A 44 -9.02 10.51 9.52
N LEU A 45 -9.09 9.72 8.45
CA LEU A 45 -9.13 10.23 7.07
C LEU A 45 -10.26 11.23 6.85
N ARG A 46 -11.43 10.97 7.46
CA ARG A 46 -12.58 11.90 7.41
C ARG A 46 -12.26 13.22 8.12
N SER A 47 -11.66 13.18 9.30
CA SER A 47 -11.29 14.38 10.06
C SER A 47 -10.23 15.24 9.37
N GLU A 48 -9.34 14.59 8.59
CA GLU A 48 -8.29 15.22 7.79
C GLU A 48 -8.80 15.71 6.43
N GLY A 49 -10.08 15.47 6.07
CA GLY A 49 -10.62 15.79 4.75
C GLY A 49 -10.04 14.98 3.59
N ARG A 50 -9.49 13.81 3.88
CA ARG A 50 -8.82 12.92 2.91
C ARG A 50 -9.71 11.76 2.45
N LEU A 51 -10.90 11.62 2.98
CA LEU A 51 -11.83 10.57 2.57
C LEU A 51 -12.51 10.99 1.25
N ASP A 52 -12.30 10.21 0.20
CA ASP A 52 -12.86 10.43 -1.12
C ASP A 52 -13.58 9.14 -1.58
N PRO A 53 -14.88 9.18 -1.91
CA PRO A 53 -15.64 8.01 -2.35
C PRO A 53 -15.14 7.44 -3.70
N ASN A 54 -14.38 8.22 -4.46
CA ASN A 54 -13.76 7.76 -5.70
C ASN A 54 -12.42 7.06 -5.49
N ARG A 55 -11.89 7.05 -4.27
CA ARG A 55 -10.60 6.43 -3.91
C ARG A 55 -10.83 5.24 -3.01
N TYR A 56 -9.88 4.32 -3.02
CA TYR A 56 -9.89 3.19 -2.08
C TYR A 56 -9.25 3.60 -0.75
N VAL A 57 -9.87 3.19 0.35
CA VAL A 57 -9.15 3.05 1.62
C VAL A 57 -8.44 1.70 1.58
N VAL A 58 -7.13 1.73 1.60
CA VAL A 58 -6.31 0.52 1.48
C VAL A 58 -5.69 0.18 2.82
N GLY A 59 -5.81 -1.09 3.20
CA GLY A 59 -5.10 -1.65 4.35
C GLY A 59 -4.28 -2.86 3.94
N MET A 60 -3.42 -3.32 4.85
CA MET A 60 -2.48 -4.40 4.57
C MET A 60 -2.16 -5.25 5.80
N ARG A 61 -1.66 -6.44 5.55
CA ARG A 61 -1.06 -7.34 6.53
C ARG A 61 -2.03 -7.98 7.52
N PHE A 62 -3.35 -8.10 7.19
CA PHE A 62 -4.19 -8.92 8.02
C PHE A 62 -3.82 -10.41 7.90
N ARG A 63 -4.01 -11.19 8.97
CA ARG A 63 -3.57 -12.59 9.06
C ARG A 63 -4.71 -13.50 9.47
N HIS A 64 -5.80 -13.50 8.68
CA HIS A 64 -7.03 -14.26 9.01
C HIS A 64 -6.78 -15.76 9.24
N SER A 65 -5.77 -16.35 8.59
CA SER A 65 -5.39 -17.75 8.81
C SER A 65 -4.94 -18.06 10.23
N LEU A 66 -4.62 -17.05 11.04
CA LEU A 66 -4.25 -17.17 12.46
C LEU A 66 -5.41 -16.84 13.40
N TRP A 67 -6.55 -16.40 12.88
CA TRP A 67 -7.71 -16.03 13.68
C TRP A 67 -8.57 -17.27 14.01
N ALA A 68 -9.31 -17.21 15.10
CA ALA A 68 -10.24 -18.28 15.47
C ALA A 68 -11.37 -18.43 14.43
N ASP A 69 -11.97 -19.60 14.34
CA ASP A 69 -12.98 -19.92 13.33
C ASP A 69 -14.22 -19.03 13.40
N ASP A 70 -14.58 -18.54 14.58
CA ASP A 70 -15.69 -17.61 14.82
C ASP A 70 -15.30 -16.13 14.67
N GLU A 71 -14.03 -15.86 14.38
CA GLU A 71 -13.45 -14.52 14.23
C GLU A 71 -12.95 -14.26 12.80
N GLN A 72 -13.53 -14.95 11.81
CA GLN A 72 -13.12 -14.86 10.42
C GLN A 72 -13.71 -13.63 9.69
N PRO A 73 -13.10 -13.18 8.57
CA PRO A 73 -13.60 -12.11 7.73
C PRO A 73 -15.03 -12.35 7.25
N THR A 74 -15.85 -11.29 7.27
CA THR A 74 -17.17 -11.31 6.65
C THR A 74 -17.42 -10.03 5.84
N LEU A 75 -18.16 -10.14 4.74
CA LEU A 75 -18.58 -9.00 3.93
C LEU A 75 -19.44 -8.02 4.76
N ALA A 76 -20.33 -8.57 5.58
CA ALA A 76 -21.19 -7.75 6.42
C ALA A 76 -20.41 -6.88 7.43
N ALA A 77 -19.31 -7.42 8.01
CA ALA A 77 -18.51 -6.66 8.97
C ALA A 77 -17.79 -5.47 8.31
N ILE A 78 -17.17 -5.68 7.16
CA ILE A 78 -16.45 -4.60 6.46
C ILE A 78 -17.45 -3.59 5.85
N ASP A 79 -18.61 -4.02 5.35
CA ASP A 79 -19.67 -3.12 4.87
C ASP A 79 -20.22 -2.23 5.99
N ALA A 80 -20.42 -2.80 7.20
CA ALA A 80 -20.93 -2.04 8.35
C ALA A 80 -19.99 -0.91 8.78
N VAL A 81 -18.67 -1.06 8.58
CA VAL A 81 -17.68 -0.04 8.92
C VAL A 81 -17.50 0.97 7.80
N ALA A 82 -17.43 0.51 6.57
CA ALA A 82 -17.03 1.31 5.41
C ALA A 82 -18.21 1.98 4.70
N GLY A 83 -19.40 1.39 4.73
CA GLY A 83 -20.55 1.85 3.97
C GLY A 83 -20.23 1.90 2.47
N ASP A 84 -20.48 3.05 1.83
CA ASP A 84 -20.21 3.26 0.42
C ASP A 84 -18.75 3.65 0.10
N GLN A 85 -17.90 3.83 1.11
CA GLN A 85 -16.47 4.08 0.90
C GLN A 85 -15.81 2.78 0.42
N PRO A 86 -15.18 2.74 -0.78
CA PRO A 86 -14.47 1.54 -1.21
C PRO A 86 -13.29 1.21 -0.29
N VAL A 87 -13.26 -0.01 0.26
CA VAL A 87 -12.20 -0.50 1.16
C VAL A 87 -11.65 -1.79 0.61
N ALA A 88 -10.31 -1.87 0.55
CA ALA A 88 -9.56 -3.04 0.10
C ALA A 88 -8.41 -3.32 1.07
N LEU A 89 -8.45 -4.45 1.74
CA LEU A 89 -7.45 -4.88 2.71
C LEU A 89 -6.68 -6.07 2.11
N SER A 90 -5.35 -6.05 2.15
CA SER A 90 -4.49 -7.14 1.69
C SER A 90 -4.03 -8.00 2.85
N SER A 91 -4.00 -9.32 2.67
CA SER A 91 -3.39 -10.24 3.62
C SER A 91 -1.87 -10.02 3.74
N ALA A 92 -1.27 -10.53 4.82
CA ALA A 92 0.16 -10.36 5.08
C ALA A 92 1.06 -11.05 4.03
N ASP A 93 0.57 -12.13 3.44
CA ASP A 93 1.24 -12.89 2.37
C ASP A 93 0.89 -12.38 0.96
N MET A 94 0.03 -11.37 0.85
CA MET A 94 -0.46 -10.77 -0.40
C MET A 94 -1.34 -11.69 -1.27
N HIS A 95 -1.65 -12.92 -0.82
CA HIS A 95 -2.42 -13.89 -1.61
C HIS A 95 -3.95 -13.71 -1.53
N CYS A 96 -4.42 -12.84 -0.65
CA CYS A 96 -5.85 -12.67 -0.42
C CYS A 96 -6.17 -11.19 -0.14
N GLY A 97 -7.31 -10.75 -0.65
CA GLY A 97 -7.91 -9.45 -0.31
C GLY A 97 -9.21 -9.62 0.47
N TRP A 98 -9.47 -8.74 1.42
CA TRP A 98 -10.77 -8.59 2.06
C TRP A 98 -11.34 -7.25 1.65
N VAL A 99 -12.43 -7.27 0.87
CA VAL A 99 -13.01 -6.08 0.26
C VAL A 99 -14.47 -5.91 0.65
N ASN A 100 -14.92 -4.66 0.75
CA ASN A 100 -16.33 -4.37 0.96
C ASN A 100 -17.11 -4.39 -0.37
N SER A 101 -18.44 -4.34 -0.29
CA SER A 101 -19.32 -4.35 -1.46
C SER A 101 -19.04 -3.19 -2.43
N ALA A 102 -18.66 -2.01 -1.93
CA ALA A 102 -18.33 -0.86 -2.75
C ALA A 102 -17.03 -1.08 -3.55
N ALA A 103 -15.99 -1.61 -2.90
CA ALA A 103 -14.73 -1.95 -3.57
C ALA A 103 -14.91 -3.10 -4.55
N ALA A 104 -15.67 -4.15 -4.19
CA ALA A 104 -15.95 -5.29 -5.08
C ALA A 104 -16.60 -4.83 -6.39
N ARG A 105 -17.63 -3.98 -6.30
CA ARG A 105 -18.28 -3.40 -7.50
C ARG A 105 -17.30 -2.59 -8.35
N LYS A 106 -16.47 -1.76 -7.70
CA LYS A 106 -15.53 -0.87 -8.40
C LYS A 106 -14.38 -1.64 -9.05
N LEU A 107 -13.89 -2.70 -8.41
CA LEU A 107 -12.87 -3.60 -8.92
C LEU A 107 -13.42 -4.62 -9.92
N GLY A 108 -14.75 -4.81 -10.00
CA GLY A 108 -15.35 -5.82 -10.84
C GLY A 108 -15.06 -7.24 -10.39
N VAL A 109 -14.84 -7.46 -9.10
CA VAL A 109 -14.60 -8.80 -8.51
C VAL A 109 -15.86 -9.33 -7.85
N GLN A 110 -15.98 -10.67 -7.81
CA GLN A 110 -17.09 -11.34 -7.14
C GLN A 110 -16.66 -11.77 -5.75
N VAL A 111 -17.48 -11.46 -4.75
CA VAL A 111 -17.23 -11.86 -3.37
C VAL A 111 -18.38 -12.63 -2.77
N GLY A 112 -18.05 -13.63 -1.96
CA GLY A 112 -19.01 -14.37 -1.16
C GLY A 112 -19.27 -13.70 0.20
N GLU A 113 -19.87 -14.45 1.13
CA GLU A 113 -20.21 -13.99 2.48
C GLU A 113 -18.98 -13.54 3.29
N SER A 114 -17.80 -14.06 2.99
CA SER A 114 -16.54 -13.66 3.65
C SER A 114 -16.04 -12.27 3.20
N GLY A 115 -16.41 -11.81 2.01
CA GLY A 115 -15.81 -10.64 1.39
C GLY A 115 -14.37 -10.85 0.90
N LEU A 116 -13.89 -12.11 0.91
CA LEU A 116 -12.53 -12.45 0.49
C LEU A 116 -12.45 -12.65 -1.03
N VAL A 117 -11.35 -12.15 -1.59
CA VAL A 117 -10.93 -12.36 -2.99
C VAL A 117 -9.61 -13.11 -2.94
N GLY A 118 -9.51 -14.24 -3.63
CA GLY A 118 -8.33 -15.11 -3.58
C GLY A 118 -7.36 -14.90 -4.73
N GLU A 119 -6.13 -15.24 -4.48
CA GLU A 119 -4.98 -15.40 -5.39
C GLU A 119 -4.99 -14.57 -6.69
N LEU A 120 -5.18 -15.22 -7.84
CA LEU A 120 -5.02 -14.55 -9.14
C LEU A 120 -5.99 -13.38 -9.35
N GLU A 121 -7.24 -13.51 -8.89
CA GLU A 121 -8.20 -12.41 -8.98
C GLU A 121 -7.80 -11.24 -8.08
N TRP A 122 -7.24 -11.56 -6.89
CA TRP A 122 -6.73 -10.53 -5.99
C TRP A 122 -5.51 -9.82 -6.55
N PHE A 123 -4.53 -10.51 -7.12
CA PHE A 123 -3.34 -9.87 -7.72
C PHE A 123 -3.73 -8.88 -8.82
N ASP A 124 -4.66 -9.28 -9.70
CA ASP A 124 -5.17 -8.40 -10.76
C ASP A 124 -5.95 -7.20 -10.18
N ALA A 125 -6.78 -7.43 -9.17
CA ALA A 125 -7.50 -6.37 -8.47
C ALA A 125 -6.57 -5.41 -7.73
N TYR A 126 -5.54 -5.94 -7.05
CA TYR A 126 -4.56 -5.15 -6.30
C TYR A 126 -3.79 -4.17 -7.19
N CYS A 127 -3.37 -4.61 -8.39
CA CYS A 127 -2.71 -3.73 -9.35
C CYS A 127 -3.60 -2.54 -9.78
N ARG A 128 -4.92 -2.73 -9.81
CA ARG A 128 -5.88 -1.67 -10.18
C ARG A 128 -6.21 -0.69 -9.04
N LEU A 129 -5.79 -0.95 -7.81
CA LEU A 129 -5.99 -0.01 -6.71
C LEU A 129 -5.26 1.32 -6.95
N ASP A 130 -4.10 1.27 -7.61
CA ASP A 130 -3.26 2.42 -7.87
C ASP A 130 -3.65 3.19 -9.15
N ASP A 131 -4.63 2.69 -9.92
CA ASP A 131 -5.21 3.38 -11.10
C ASP A 131 -6.34 4.36 -10.72
N ALA A 132 -6.67 4.45 -9.44
CA ALA A 132 -7.75 5.32 -8.98
C ALA A 132 -7.38 6.81 -9.18
N PRO A 133 -8.36 7.69 -9.45
CA PRO A 133 -8.12 9.13 -9.56
C PRO A 133 -7.41 9.68 -8.31
N GLY A 134 -6.35 10.49 -8.51
CA GLY A 134 -5.56 11.06 -7.42
C GLY A 134 -4.56 10.10 -6.75
N ALA A 135 -4.39 8.88 -7.27
CA ALA A 135 -3.41 7.94 -6.73
C ALA A 135 -1.97 8.41 -6.95
N ALA A 136 -1.68 9.06 -8.09
CA ALA A 136 -0.36 9.60 -8.40
C ALA A 136 0.04 10.72 -7.43
N GLU A 137 -0.86 11.65 -7.15
CA GLU A 137 -0.65 12.76 -6.21
C GLU A 137 -0.46 12.23 -4.77
N GLU A 138 -1.22 11.21 -4.40
CA GLU A 138 -1.07 10.55 -3.10
C GLU A 138 0.28 9.83 -3.01
N LEU A 139 0.70 9.13 -4.05
CA LEU A 139 2.02 8.50 -4.10
C LEU A 139 3.14 9.54 -3.97
N ASP A 140 3.06 10.68 -4.67
CA ASP A 140 4.04 11.76 -4.54
C ASP A 140 4.14 12.29 -3.11
N ARG A 141 3.01 12.42 -2.42
CA ARG A 141 2.97 12.81 -1.00
C ARG A 141 3.66 11.76 -0.12
N LEU A 142 3.32 10.47 -0.32
CA LEU A 142 3.89 9.35 0.44
C LEU A 142 5.39 9.19 0.20
N LEU A 143 5.87 9.39 -1.03
CA LEU A 143 7.30 9.35 -1.35
C LEU A 143 8.08 10.43 -0.58
N ARG A 144 7.54 11.66 -0.44
CA ARG A 144 8.16 12.73 0.36
C ARG A 144 8.16 12.40 1.85
N GLU A 145 7.08 11.79 2.36
CA GLU A 145 7.02 11.30 3.74
C GLU A 145 8.04 10.19 3.97
N ALA A 146 8.20 9.27 3.00
CA ALA A 146 9.18 8.19 3.07
C ALA A 146 10.62 8.73 3.10
N GLU A 147 10.97 9.72 2.27
CA GLU A 147 12.27 10.39 2.34
C GLU A 147 12.51 11.03 3.71
N HIS A 148 11.51 11.72 4.23
CA HIS A 148 11.61 12.38 5.53
C HIS A 148 11.77 11.36 6.67
N ASP A 149 11.00 10.28 6.66
CA ASP A 149 11.09 9.19 7.64
C ASP A 149 12.46 8.49 7.58
N ALA A 150 12.96 8.21 6.38
CA ALA A 150 14.30 7.65 6.17
C ALA A 150 15.39 8.57 6.75
N ALA A 151 15.33 9.87 6.43
CA ALA A 151 16.28 10.85 6.94
C ALA A 151 16.24 10.95 8.47
N GLY A 152 15.04 10.91 9.08
CA GLY A 152 14.87 10.87 10.54
C GLY A 152 15.53 9.66 11.21
N LYS A 153 15.69 8.56 10.49
CA LYS A 153 16.38 7.33 10.91
C LYS A 153 17.87 7.32 10.57
N GLY A 154 18.38 8.38 9.93
CA GLY A 154 19.78 8.52 9.51
C GLY A 154 20.12 7.81 8.20
N VAL A 155 19.11 7.38 7.43
CA VAL A 155 19.31 6.82 6.10
C VAL A 155 19.54 7.95 5.10
N VAL A 156 20.63 7.88 4.35
CA VAL A 156 21.03 8.89 3.36
C VAL A 156 21.01 8.36 1.94
N GLY A 157 20.82 7.06 1.76
CA GLY A 157 20.75 6.43 0.44
C GLY A 157 20.14 5.05 0.47
N ILE A 158 19.65 4.64 -0.69
CA ILE A 158 18.96 3.37 -0.89
C ILE A 158 19.44 2.68 -2.16
N ARG A 159 19.33 1.35 -2.19
CA ARG A 159 19.32 0.55 -3.42
C ARG A 159 17.90 0.11 -3.68
N ASP A 160 17.30 0.70 -4.70
CA ASP A 160 15.91 0.42 -5.08
C ASP A 160 15.83 -0.70 -6.10
N TYR A 161 15.18 -1.79 -5.71
CA TYR A 161 14.94 -2.97 -6.54
C TYR A 161 13.47 -3.08 -6.96
N GLU A 162 12.77 -1.94 -7.05
CA GLU A 162 11.40 -1.94 -7.54
C GLU A 162 11.31 -2.62 -8.91
N MET A 163 10.29 -3.48 -9.09
CA MET A 163 10.08 -4.20 -10.36
C MET A 163 9.41 -3.30 -11.40
N ALA A 164 10.10 -2.21 -11.76
CA ALA A 164 9.60 -1.14 -12.60
C ALA A 164 10.69 -0.57 -13.54
N GLU A 165 10.35 0.43 -14.33
CA GLU A 165 11.31 1.23 -15.10
C GLU A 165 12.04 2.22 -14.21
N ASN A 166 12.95 1.73 -13.39
CA ASN A 166 13.55 2.50 -12.31
C ASN A 166 14.31 3.74 -12.78
N ILE A 167 14.94 3.72 -13.96
CA ILE A 167 15.66 4.87 -14.50
C ILE A 167 14.67 6.02 -14.75
N ASN A 168 13.61 5.78 -15.53
CA ASN A 168 12.62 6.80 -15.84
C ASN A 168 11.85 7.25 -14.58
N THR A 169 11.51 6.29 -13.72
CA THR A 169 10.83 6.57 -12.45
C THR A 169 11.64 7.53 -11.58
N TRP A 170 12.93 7.24 -11.35
CA TRP A 170 13.76 8.09 -10.50
C TRP A 170 14.14 9.40 -11.16
N THR A 171 14.33 9.42 -12.48
CA THR A 171 14.52 10.69 -13.23
C THR A 171 13.33 11.62 -13.04
N GLY A 172 12.10 11.08 -13.16
CA GLY A 172 10.88 11.84 -12.91
C GLY A 172 10.75 12.30 -11.46
N ARG A 173 11.05 11.44 -10.50
CA ARG A 173 11.03 11.79 -9.07
C ARG A 173 12.00 12.91 -8.72
N PHE A 174 13.22 12.84 -9.21
CA PHE A 174 14.22 13.91 -9.02
C PHE A 174 13.77 15.22 -9.63
N ALA A 175 13.21 15.19 -10.84
CA ALA A 175 12.67 16.38 -11.50
C ALA A 175 11.52 17.02 -10.70
N ASN A 176 10.72 16.20 -9.99
CA ASN A 176 9.63 16.63 -9.13
C ASN A 176 10.07 16.97 -7.69
N GLY A 177 11.39 17.01 -7.41
CA GLY A 177 11.92 17.38 -6.11
C GLY A 177 11.84 16.30 -5.04
N ILE A 178 11.69 15.02 -5.41
CA ILE A 178 11.86 13.84 -4.54
C ILE A 178 13.32 13.44 -4.67
N ASN A 179 14.20 14.07 -3.90
CA ASN A 179 15.65 13.98 -4.05
C ASN A 179 16.41 14.04 -2.71
N GLY A 180 15.73 13.75 -1.62
CA GLY A 180 16.30 13.74 -0.26
C GLY A 180 17.23 12.55 0.00
N LEU A 181 17.16 11.49 -0.82
CA LEU A 181 18.00 10.30 -0.73
C LEU A 181 18.92 10.16 -1.94
N ARG A 182 20.10 9.59 -1.73
CA ARG A 182 20.93 9.06 -2.82
C ARG A 182 20.34 7.73 -3.27
N VAL A 183 20.20 7.51 -4.57
CA VAL A 183 19.56 6.32 -5.11
C VAL A 183 20.49 5.57 -6.04
N GLN A 184 20.59 4.26 -5.82
CA GLN A 184 21.10 3.29 -6.76
C GLN A 184 19.90 2.47 -7.25
N ALA A 185 19.42 2.75 -8.44
CA ALA A 185 18.28 2.07 -9.04
C ALA A 185 18.71 0.76 -9.71
N GLY A 186 18.06 -0.33 -9.37
CA GLY A 186 18.25 -1.62 -10.02
C GLY A 186 17.74 -1.57 -11.47
N VAL A 187 18.50 -2.17 -12.39
CA VAL A 187 18.10 -2.35 -13.79
C VAL A 187 17.95 -3.83 -14.08
N TYR A 188 16.76 -4.21 -14.51
CA TYR A 188 16.49 -5.62 -14.86
C TYR A 188 17.02 -5.97 -16.26
N PRO A 189 17.41 -7.23 -16.50
CA PRO A 189 18.06 -7.64 -17.74
C PRO A 189 17.33 -7.22 -19.03
N GLU A 190 16.02 -7.29 -19.05
CA GLU A 190 15.16 -6.91 -20.18
C GLU A 190 15.18 -5.42 -20.49
N ARG A 191 15.68 -4.59 -19.58
CA ARG A 191 15.77 -3.12 -19.69
C ARG A 191 17.21 -2.60 -19.73
N LEU A 192 18.19 -3.50 -19.78
CA LEU A 192 19.60 -3.14 -19.70
C LEU A 192 20.03 -2.17 -20.83
N HIS A 193 19.45 -2.29 -22.03
CA HIS A 193 19.72 -1.40 -23.15
C HIS A 193 19.39 0.07 -22.83
N GLN A 194 18.39 0.34 -21.98
CA GLN A 194 18.02 1.69 -21.56
C GLN A 194 19.01 2.34 -20.58
N ALA A 195 19.86 1.52 -19.96
CA ALA A 195 20.86 1.96 -18.98
C ALA A 195 22.24 2.22 -19.60
N ILE A 196 22.45 1.81 -20.86
CA ILE A 196 23.76 1.84 -21.53
C ILE A 196 23.80 3.02 -22.54
N ASP A 197 22.65 3.43 -23.06
CA ASP A 197 22.49 4.57 -23.98
C ASP A 197 22.46 5.90 -23.20
#